data_7e60cda8a46efd9b94885edfe6b10df7
#
_entry.id   7e60cda8a46efd9b94885edfe6b10df7
#
_cell.length_a   1.000
_cell.length_b   1.000
_cell.length_c   1.000
_cell.angle_alpha   90.00
_cell.angle_beta   90.00
_cell.angle_gamma   90.00
#
_symmetry.space_group_name_H-M   'P 1'
#
loop_
_entity.id
_entity.type
_entity.pdbx_description
1 polymer ?
#
loop_
_entity_poly.entity_id
_entity_poly.type
_entity_poly.pdbx_seq_one_letter_code
_entity_poly.pdbx_strand_id
1 'polypeptide(L)'
;MTESLYELEQQRSSIFQELLRLPDFRSGSITATRGTCGKPNCHCHQAHHPGHGPHFRLTRKANGKTITETFSTPAELRKAEREVRAYHRFRQLAQQLLEVNEKICRARPLEQELTPEKKKRRS
;
A
#
# COMPACT_ATOMS: atom_id res chain seq x y z
N MET A 1 -21.70 21.29 0.76
CA MET A 1 -22.07 21.39 -0.65
C MET A 1 -21.91 20.07 -1.36
N THR A 2 -22.85 19.76 -2.22
CA THR A 2 -22.78 18.50 -2.97
C THR A 2 -21.96 18.71 -4.22
N GLU A 3 -20.97 17.87 -4.44
CA GLU A 3 -20.15 17.93 -5.64
C GLU A 3 -20.95 17.44 -6.84
N SER A 4 -20.73 18.06 -7.99
CA SER A 4 -21.41 17.64 -9.22
C SER A 4 -20.76 16.35 -9.74
N LEU A 5 -21.53 15.60 -10.54
CA LEU A 5 -21.00 14.40 -11.17
C LEU A 5 -19.75 14.70 -12.01
N TYR A 6 -19.78 15.83 -12.72
CA TYR A 6 -18.61 16.25 -13.50
C TYR A 6 -17.37 16.43 -12.62
N GLU A 7 -17.52 17.12 -11.48
CA GLU A 7 -16.40 17.33 -10.55
C GLU A 7 -15.87 16.01 -10.00
N LEU A 8 -16.77 15.10 -9.65
CA LEU A 8 -16.39 13.79 -9.15
C LEU A 8 -15.64 12.99 -10.21
N GLU A 9 -16.07 13.04 -11.46
CA GLU A 9 -15.38 12.37 -12.54
C GLU A 9 -13.99 12.96 -12.78
N GLN A 10 -13.85 14.28 -12.63
CA GLN A 10 -12.54 14.91 -12.72
C GLN A 10 -11.61 14.47 -11.60
N GLN A 11 -12.12 14.37 -10.39
CA GLN A 11 -11.34 13.87 -9.26
C GLN A 11 -10.89 12.43 -9.51
N ARG A 12 -11.81 11.60 -10.01
CA ARG A 12 -11.47 10.20 -10.33
C ARG A 12 -10.37 10.13 -11.39
N SER A 13 -10.50 10.93 -12.42
CA SER A 13 -9.51 10.98 -13.49
C SER A 13 -8.13 11.36 -12.95
N SER A 14 -8.07 12.35 -12.06
CA SER A 14 -6.81 12.76 -11.44
C SER A 14 -6.19 11.65 -10.63
N ILE A 15 -7.01 10.89 -9.90
CA ILE A 15 -6.52 9.77 -9.11
C ILE A 15 -5.94 8.70 -10.02
N PHE A 16 -6.62 8.38 -11.12
CA PHE A 16 -6.10 7.42 -12.10
C PHE A 16 -4.76 7.86 -12.68
N GLN A 17 -4.63 9.16 -12.96
CA GLN A 17 -3.36 9.68 -13.47
C GLN A 17 -2.23 9.52 -12.46
N GLU A 18 -2.49 9.77 -11.19
CA GLU A 18 -1.49 9.56 -10.15
C GLU A 18 -1.13 8.08 -10.00
N LEU A 19 -2.13 7.19 -10.10
CA LEU A 19 -1.86 5.75 -10.06
C LEU A 19 -0.94 5.32 -11.20
N LEU A 20 -1.15 5.85 -12.39
CA LEU A 20 -0.32 5.52 -13.54
C LEU A 20 1.11 6.01 -13.39
N ARG A 21 1.36 6.99 -12.56
CA ARG A 21 2.69 7.54 -12.33
C ARG A 21 3.46 6.87 -11.22
N LEU A 22 2.83 5.96 -10.50
CA LEU A 22 3.51 5.28 -9.41
C LEU A 22 4.70 4.49 -9.92
N PRO A 23 5.86 4.57 -9.23
CA PRO A 23 6.96 3.68 -9.53
C PRO A 23 6.66 2.27 -9.02
N ASP A 24 7.61 1.38 -9.16
CA ASP A 24 7.47 0.03 -8.64
C ASP A 24 7.13 0.08 -7.16
N PHE A 25 6.21 -0.77 -6.74
CA PHE A 25 5.82 -0.84 -5.35
C PHE A 25 5.62 -2.27 -4.91
N ARG A 26 5.86 -2.50 -3.63
CA ARG A 26 5.64 -3.78 -2.98
C ARG A 26 5.02 -3.56 -1.62
N SER A 27 4.17 -4.48 -1.20
CA SER A 27 3.53 -4.44 0.10
C SER A 27 4.51 -4.84 1.20
N GLY A 28 4.26 -4.36 2.40
CA GLY A 28 5.00 -4.78 3.57
C GLY A 28 5.33 -3.63 4.49
N SER A 29 5.96 -3.98 5.59
CA SER A 29 6.45 -3.02 6.58
C SER A 29 7.91 -3.29 6.84
N ILE A 30 8.72 -2.23 6.84
CA ILE A 30 10.13 -2.33 7.14
C ILE A 30 10.32 -1.97 8.61
N THR A 31 10.91 -2.90 9.37
CA THR A 31 11.18 -2.71 10.79
C THR A 31 12.66 -2.84 11.05
N ALA A 32 13.13 -2.13 12.06
CA ALA A 32 14.50 -2.21 12.52
C ALA A 32 14.51 -2.90 13.88
N THR A 33 15.39 -3.86 14.03
CA THR A 33 15.55 -4.57 15.30
C THR A 33 16.99 -4.55 15.74
N ARG A 34 17.20 -4.57 17.04
CA ARG A 34 18.50 -4.72 17.67
C ARG A 34 18.40 -5.87 18.66
N GLY A 35 19.50 -6.58 18.84
CA GLY A 35 19.48 -7.69 19.78
C GLY A 35 20.88 -8.18 20.08
N THR A 36 20.95 -9.08 21.08
CA THR A 36 22.20 -9.73 21.43
C THR A 36 22.42 -10.94 20.52
N CYS A 37 23.68 -11.21 20.23
CA CYS A 37 24.02 -12.39 19.43
C CYS A 37 24.18 -13.62 20.35
N GLY A 38 24.31 -14.79 19.72
CA GLY A 38 24.49 -16.03 20.48
C GLY A 38 25.88 -16.23 21.06
N LYS A 39 26.83 -15.31 20.81
CA LYS A 39 28.19 -15.45 21.32
C LYS A 39 28.28 -14.87 22.73
N PRO A 40 28.60 -15.67 23.75
CA PRO A 40 28.58 -15.18 25.14
C PRO A 40 29.59 -14.08 25.43
N ASN A 41 30.71 -14.04 24.72
CA ASN A 41 31.75 -13.03 24.93
C ASN A 41 31.60 -11.78 24.07
N CYS A 42 30.50 -11.63 23.39
CA CYS A 42 30.27 -10.45 22.55
C CYS A 42 29.94 -9.24 23.42
N HIS A 43 30.40 -8.07 22.96
CA HIS A 43 30.13 -6.79 23.64
C HIS A 43 28.65 -6.49 23.77
N CYS A 44 27.80 -7.05 22.92
CA CYS A 44 26.38 -6.82 22.97
C CYS A 44 25.71 -7.30 24.26
N HIS A 45 26.38 -8.14 25.03
CA HIS A 45 25.90 -8.65 26.30
C HIS A 45 26.24 -7.72 27.48
N GLN A 46 27.02 -6.66 27.26
CA GLN A 46 27.36 -5.71 28.31
C GLN A 46 26.18 -4.82 28.65
N ALA A 47 26.12 -4.39 29.91
CA ALA A 47 25.11 -3.44 30.36
C ALA A 47 25.19 -2.17 29.52
N HIS A 48 24.04 -1.64 29.15
CA HIS A 48 23.90 -0.42 28.34
C HIS A 48 24.35 -0.56 26.89
N HIS A 49 24.75 -1.75 26.44
CA HIS A 49 25.06 -1.96 25.04
C HIS A 49 23.74 -2.04 24.25
N PRO A 50 23.61 -1.32 23.13
CA PRO A 50 22.35 -1.30 22.36
C PRO A 50 22.07 -2.60 21.62
N GLY A 51 23.00 -3.56 21.64
CA GLY A 51 22.88 -4.80 20.86
C GLY A 51 23.43 -4.65 19.47
N HIS A 52 23.32 -5.72 18.69
CA HIS A 52 23.70 -5.71 17.30
C HIS A 52 22.62 -5.07 16.45
N GLY A 53 23.02 -4.45 15.40
CA GLY A 53 22.10 -3.87 14.43
C GLY A 53 22.34 -2.40 14.24
N PRO A 54 21.33 -1.69 13.66
CA PRO A 54 20.00 -2.23 13.41
C PRO A 54 19.99 -3.25 12.29
N HIS A 55 19.12 -4.24 12.42
CA HIS A 55 18.83 -5.19 11.35
C HIS A 55 17.46 -4.82 10.79
N PHE A 56 17.40 -4.64 9.49
CA PHE A 56 16.17 -4.23 8.83
C PHE A 56 15.51 -5.43 8.15
N ARG A 57 14.21 -5.53 8.32
CA ARG A 57 13.42 -6.63 7.76
C ARG A 57 12.17 -6.07 7.11
N LEU A 58 11.81 -6.64 5.98
CA LEU A 58 10.54 -6.39 5.33
C LEU A 58 9.61 -7.55 5.67
N THR A 59 8.49 -7.25 6.26
CA THR A 59 7.49 -8.24 6.63
C THR A 59 6.20 -7.97 5.89
N ARG A 60 5.62 -9.00 5.28
CA ARG A 60 4.34 -8.92 4.60
C ARG A 60 3.55 -10.20 4.80
N LYS A 61 2.25 -10.11 4.61
CA LYS A 61 1.39 -11.28 4.63
C LYS A 61 1.01 -11.69 3.22
N ALA A 62 1.11 -12.97 2.96
CA ALA A 62 0.71 -13.54 1.67
C ALA A 62 0.04 -14.87 1.93
N ASN A 63 -1.19 -15.03 1.46
CA ASN A 63 -1.95 -16.28 1.60
C ASN A 63 -2.03 -16.76 3.05
N GLY A 64 -2.24 -15.82 3.98
CA GLY A 64 -2.36 -16.12 5.41
C GLY A 64 -1.05 -16.40 6.12
N LYS A 65 0.08 -16.31 5.43
CA LYS A 65 1.40 -16.53 6.00
C LYS A 65 2.19 -15.24 6.07
N THR A 66 3.02 -15.12 7.10
CA THR A 66 3.94 -14.00 7.21
C THR A 66 5.24 -14.34 6.50
N ILE A 67 5.62 -13.49 5.55
CA ILE A 67 6.88 -13.64 4.82
C ILE A 67 7.81 -12.51 5.26
N THR A 68 9.04 -12.87 5.63
CA THR A 68 10.04 -11.91 6.09
C THR A 68 11.24 -11.97 5.18
N GLU A 69 11.71 -10.80 4.73
CA GLU A 69 12.93 -10.67 3.94
C GLU A 69 13.92 -9.80 4.70
N THR A 70 15.20 -10.16 4.61
CA THR A 70 16.27 -9.37 5.18
C THR A 70 17.10 -8.75 4.06
N PHE A 71 17.83 -7.69 4.38
CA PHE A 71 18.59 -6.96 3.37
C PHE A 71 20.09 -7.12 3.65
N SER A 72 20.81 -7.48 2.59
CA SER A 72 22.27 -7.72 2.68
C SER A 72 23.06 -6.43 2.55
N THR A 73 22.54 -5.42 1.87
CA THR A 73 23.26 -4.19 1.62
C THR A 73 22.36 -2.98 1.90
N PRO A 74 22.98 -1.82 2.22
CA PRO A 74 22.21 -0.59 2.36
C PRO A 74 21.46 -0.19 1.09
N ALA A 75 22.00 -0.54 -0.07
CA ALA A 75 21.34 -0.25 -1.33
C ALA A 75 20.04 -1.02 -1.49
N GLU A 76 20.03 -2.29 -1.09
CA GLU A 76 18.82 -3.11 -1.10
C GLU A 76 17.76 -2.55 -0.17
N LEU A 77 18.17 -2.11 1.01
CA LEU A 77 17.26 -1.48 1.97
C LEU A 77 16.64 -0.22 1.39
N ARG A 78 17.45 0.66 0.82
CA ARG A 78 16.94 1.91 0.24
C ARG A 78 15.95 1.65 -0.90
N LYS A 79 16.24 0.65 -1.74
CA LYS A 79 15.33 0.25 -2.80
C LYS A 79 14.00 -0.21 -2.22
N ALA A 80 14.04 -1.10 -1.23
CA ALA A 80 12.83 -1.61 -0.59
C ALA A 80 12.04 -0.50 0.09
N GLU A 81 12.71 0.45 0.73
CA GLU A 81 12.04 1.60 1.35
C GLU A 81 11.26 2.43 0.34
N ARG A 82 11.86 2.67 -0.83
CA ARG A 82 11.17 3.39 -1.90
C ARG A 82 9.95 2.62 -2.38
N GLU A 83 10.09 1.32 -2.56
CA GLU A 83 9.01 0.46 -3.04
C GLU A 83 7.86 0.39 -2.04
N VAL A 84 8.17 0.32 -0.76
CA VAL A 84 7.14 0.30 0.29
C VAL A 84 6.44 1.65 0.40
N ARG A 85 7.19 2.76 0.28
CA ARG A 85 6.57 4.10 0.26
C ARG A 85 5.60 4.25 -0.90
N ALA A 86 5.99 3.76 -2.08
CA ALA A 86 5.11 3.78 -3.25
C ALA A 86 3.87 2.92 -3.02
N TYR A 87 4.01 1.80 -2.34
CA TYR A 87 2.87 0.97 -1.97
C TYR A 87 1.91 1.71 -1.03
N HIS A 88 2.43 2.42 -0.04
CA HIS A 88 1.58 3.21 0.84
C HIS A 88 0.85 4.30 0.07
N ARG A 89 1.52 4.93 -0.89
CA ARG A 89 0.87 5.90 -1.76
C ARG A 89 -0.23 5.25 -2.59
N PHE A 90 0.04 4.06 -3.14
CA PHE A 90 -0.98 3.29 -3.85
C PHE A 90 -2.21 3.05 -2.98
N ARG A 91 -2.01 2.65 -1.73
CA ARG A 91 -3.13 2.40 -0.82
C ARG A 91 -3.95 3.66 -0.56
N GLN A 92 -3.29 4.80 -0.37
CA GLN A 92 -3.97 6.07 -0.19
C GLN A 92 -4.80 6.43 -1.41
N LEU A 93 -4.22 6.28 -2.59
CA LEU A 93 -4.91 6.57 -3.84
C LEU A 93 -6.09 5.60 -4.05
N ALA A 94 -5.90 4.33 -3.75
CA ALA A 94 -6.97 3.35 -3.85
C ALA A 94 -8.14 3.68 -2.93
N GLN A 95 -7.86 4.13 -1.71
CA GLN A 95 -8.90 4.53 -0.78
C GLN A 95 -9.63 5.78 -1.28
N GLN A 96 -8.90 6.77 -1.78
CA GLN A 96 -9.50 7.96 -2.37
C GLN A 96 -10.37 7.62 -3.58
N LEU A 97 -9.87 6.71 -4.42
CA LEU A 97 -10.61 6.25 -5.59
C LEU A 97 -11.92 5.57 -5.18
N LEU A 98 -11.86 4.73 -4.16
CA LEU A 98 -13.06 4.06 -3.65
C LEU A 98 -14.10 5.08 -3.18
N GLU A 99 -13.67 6.06 -2.41
CA GLU A 99 -14.57 7.10 -1.90
C GLU A 99 -15.20 7.92 -3.01
N VAL A 100 -14.41 8.33 -4.00
CA VAL A 100 -14.92 9.11 -5.13
C VAL A 100 -15.85 8.25 -5.98
N ASN A 101 -15.49 7.01 -6.24
CA ASN A 101 -16.35 6.13 -7.04
C ASN A 101 -17.68 5.85 -6.34
N GLU A 102 -17.69 5.73 -5.03
CA GLU A 102 -18.94 5.57 -4.29
C GLU A 102 -19.84 6.78 -4.46
N LYS A 103 -19.28 7.98 -4.38
CA LYS A 103 -20.02 9.21 -4.61
C LYS A 103 -20.55 9.28 -6.05
N ILE A 104 -19.76 8.86 -7.01
CA ILE A 104 -20.17 8.80 -8.41
C ILE A 104 -21.34 7.84 -8.58
N CYS A 105 -21.26 6.68 -7.99
CA CYS A 105 -22.34 5.69 -8.08
C CYS A 105 -23.65 6.26 -7.53
N ARG A 106 -23.56 6.99 -6.44
CA ARG A 106 -24.75 7.60 -5.82
C ARG A 106 -25.28 8.79 -6.62
N ALA A 107 -24.39 9.52 -7.28
CA ALA A 107 -24.76 10.69 -8.07
C ALA A 107 -25.32 10.34 -9.44
N ARG A 108 -24.97 9.17 -9.99
CA ARG A 108 -25.47 8.78 -11.28
C ARG A 108 -26.98 8.49 -11.21
N PRO A 109 -27.73 8.98 -12.19
CA PRO A 109 -29.16 8.72 -12.20
C PRO A 109 -29.43 7.24 -12.48
N LEU A 110 -30.59 6.79 -12.03
CA LEU A 110 -31.02 5.45 -12.34
C LEU A 110 -31.15 5.30 -13.86
N GLU A 111 -30.72 4.14 -14.36
CA GLU A 111 -30.91 3.87 -15.76
C GLU A 111 -32.38 3.65 -16.03
N GLN A 112 -32.84 4.23 -17.13
CA GLN A 112 -34.19 3.96 -17.59
C GLN A 112 -34.26 2.51 -18.08
N GLU A 113 -35.35 1.86 -17.73
CA GLU A 113 -35.58 0.51 -18.23
C GLU A 113 -36.07 0.59 -19.64
N LEU A 114 -35.14 0.45 -20.56
CA LEU A 114 -35.47 0.60 -21.97
C LEU A 114 -35.86 -0.69 -22.62
N THR A 115 -35.19 -1.79 -22.27
CA THR A 115 -35.46 -3.07 -22.88
C THR A 115 -35.26 -4.19 -21.88
N PRO A 116 -36.06 -5.30 -21.98
CA PRO A 116 -35.83 -6.48 -21.15
C PRO A 116 -34.47 -7.13 -21.36
N GLU A 117 -33.92 -7.02 -22.57
CA GLU A 117 -32.61 -7.57 -22.90
C GLU A 117 -31.51 -6.95 -22.08
N LYS A 118 -31.57 -5.65 -21.87
CA LYS A 118 -30.57 -4.94 -21.07
C LYS A 118 -30.58 -5.42 -19.64
N LYS A 119 -31.75 -5.72 -19.09
CA LYS A 119 -31.87 -6.27 -17.74
C LYS A 119 -31.25 -7.65 -17.62
N LYS A 120 -31.46 -8.51 -18.62
CA LYS A 120 -30.93 -9.87 -18.61
C LYS A 120 -29.41 -9.88 -18.59
N ARG A 121 -28.77 -8.94 -19.26
CA ARG A 121 -27.31 -8.83 -19.30
C ARG A 121 -26.72 -8.43 -17.97
N ARG A 122 -27.50 -7.85 -17.09
CA ARG A 122 -27.04 -7.35 -15.82
C ARG A 122 -27.17 -8.35 -14.67
N SER A 123 -27.93 -9.36 -14.89
CA SER A 123 -28.16 -10.39 -13.89
C SER A 123 -26.98 -11.34 -13.77
#